data_d5cd1925c29a9ba5015e5dab2eeeead9
#
_entry.id   d5cd1925c29a9ba5015e5dab2eeeead9
#
_cell.length_a   1.000
_cell.length_b   1.000
_cell.length_c   1.000
_cell.angle_alpha   90.00
_cell.angle_beta   90.00
_cell.angle_gamma   90.00
#
_symmetry.space_group_name_H-M   'P 1'
#
loop_
_entity.id
_entity.type
_entity.pdbx_description
1 polymer ?
#
loop_
_entity_poly.entity_id
_entity_poly.type
_entity_poly.pdbx_seq_one_letter_code
_entity_poly.pdbx_strand_id
1 'polypeptide(L)'
;MQPSVRIRFAKENDWDEIEQITSQNFSFQRADQQELNGFRTLVLEFEGQVIGSCLIQMEEQFENPSLKLLWLEILPDSRKQGFGTLLLATLKSLVAQESLLGIHVTCQEELIPYFEMNDFQLEIGDKEEGVEGYHLMWHLSL
;
A
#
# COMPACT_ATOMS: atom_id res chain seq x y z
N MET A 1 4.76 -28.16 8.94
CA MET A 1 4.54 -26.80 9.44
C MET A 1 4.22 -25.87 8.28
N GLN A 2 3.14 -25.12 8.41
CA GLN A 2 2.85 -24.08 7.40
C GLN A 2 3.77 -22.89 7.61
N PRO A 3 4.27 -22.28 6.52
CA PRO A 3 5.07 -21.08 6.64
C PRO A 3 4.28 -19.96 7.31
N SER A 4 4.93 -19.21 8.16
CA SER A 4 4.33 -18.11 8.92
C SER A 4 4.39 -16.82 8.11
N VAL A 5 3.23 -16.27 7.77
CA VAL A 5 3.11 -14.97 7.14
C VAL A 5 2.46 -14.03 8.13
N ARG A 6 3.03 -12.84 8.31
CA ARG A 6 2.51 -11.84 9.22
C ARG A 6 2.57 -10.46 8.58
N ILE A 7 1.46 -9.73 8.64
CA ILE A 7 1.41 -8.35 8.19
C ILE A 7 1.10 -7.47 9.40
N ARG A 8 1.92 -6.47 9.60
CA ARG A 8 1.82 -5.57 10.76
C ARG A 8 2.32 -4.18 10.41
N PHE A 9 2.04 -3.22 11.28
CA PHE A 9 2.64 -1.89 11.13
C PHE A 9 4.13 -1.94 11.41
N ALA A 10 4.88 -1.10 10.69
CA ALA A 10 6.33 -1.01 10.85
C ALA A 10 6.69 -0.46 12.23
N LYS A 11 7.78 -0.98 12.78
CA LYS A 11 8.41 -0.49 14.02
C LYS A 11 9.71 0.21 13.65
N GLU A 12 10.27 0.96 14.60
CA GLU A 12 11.49 1.72 14.35
C GLU A 12 12.64 0.86 13.83
N ASN A 13 12.79 -0.35 14.33
CA ASN A 13 13.86 -1.26 13.92
C ASN A 13 13.62 -1.93 12.55
N ASP A 14 12.48 -1.71 11.89
CA ASP A 14 12.21 -2.26 10.56
C ASP A 14 12.77 -1.39 9.41
N TRP A 15 13.13 -0.15 9.69
CA TRP A 15 13.43 0.82 8.63
C TRP A 15 14.63 0.44 7.76
N ASP A 16 15.64 -0.19 8.33
CA ASP A 16 16.80 -0.64 7.55
C ASP A 16 16.39 -1.68 6.50
N GLU A 17 15.52 -2.62 6.89
CA GLU A 17 15.01 -3.63 5.95
C GLU A 17 14.07 -3.03 4.91
N ILE A 18 13.24 -2.07 5.31
CA ILE A 18 12.32 -1.39 4.41
C ILE A 18 13.09 -0.63 3.32
N GLU A 19 14.16 0.07 3.71
CA GLU A 19 15.00 0.79 2.76
C GLU A 19 15.64 -0.12 1.72
N GLN A 20 15.91 -1.38 2.05
CA GLN A 20 16.45 -2.35 1.12
C GLN A 20 15.39 -2.89 0.14
N ILE A 21 14.12 -2.85 0.52
CA ILE A 21 13.03 -3.35 -0.31
C ILE A 21 12.61 -2.34 -1.36
N THR A 22 12.50 -1.08 -0.97
CA THR A 22 12.03 -0.05 -1.89
C THR A 22 13.17 0.47 -2.76
N SER A 23 12.89 0.54 -4.06
CA SER A 23 13.79 1.14 -5.04
C SER A 23 13.60 2.65 -5.15
N GLN A 24 12.64 3.20 -4.43
CA GLN A 24 12.33 4.62 -4.51
C GLN A 24 13.16 5.41 -3.51
N ASN A 25 13.74 6.51 -3.98
CA ASN A 25 14.46 7.45 -3.13
C ASN A 25 13.47 8.24 -2.29
N PHE A 26 12.95 7.62 -1.25
CA PHE A 26 12.19 8.37 -0.26
C PHE A 26 13.12 8.82 0.85
N SER A 27 13.07 10.09 1.20
CA SER A 27 13.46 10.49 2.53
C SER A 27 12.37 9.96 3.46
N PHE A 28 12.57 8.77 3.99
CA PHE A 28 11.59 8.17 4.89
C PHE A 28 11.44 9.04 6.11
N GLN A 29 10.23 9.50 6.33
CA GLN A 29 9.87 10.00 7.63
C GLN A 29 9.78 8.80 8.55
N ARG A 30 10.42 8.87 9.70
CA ARG A 30 10.33 7.82 10.70
C ARG A 30 8.89 7.62 11.15
N ALA A 31 8.58 6.45 11.71
CA ALA A 31 7.22 6.04 12.05
C ALA A 31 6.46 7.08 12.88
N ASP A 32 7.11 7.72 13.83
CA ASP A 32 6.52 8.76 14.68
C ASP A 32 6.12 10.00 13.89
N GLN A 33 6.93 10.39 12.89
CA GLN A 33 6.60 11.51 12.01
C GLN A 33 5.52 11.13 11.00
N GLN A 34 5.50 9.87 10.55
CA GLN A 34 4.48 9.39 9.63
C GLN A 34 3.08 9.43 10.25
N GLU A 35 2.93 9.02 11.50
CA GLU A 35 1.65 9.04 12.19
C GLU A 35 1.06 10.44 12.29
N LEU A 36 1.90 11.46 12.56
CA LEU A 36 1.44 12.84 12.68
C LEU A 36 0.86 13.39 11.38
N ASN A 37 1.31 12.86 10.22
CA ASN A 37 0.86 13.33 8.91
C ASN A 37 -0.14 12.36 8.25
N GLY A 38 -0.66 11.40 9.01
CA GLY A 38 -1.57 10.39 8.47
C GLY A 38 -0.92 9.29 7.67
N PHE A 39 0.42 9.29 7.59
CA PHE A 39 1.17 8.25 6.90
C PHE A 39 1.40 7.06 7.80
N ARG A 40 1.27 5.86 7.24
CA ARG A 40 1.58 4.61 7.94
C ARG A 40 2.27 3.64 7.01
N THR A 41 3.23 2.89 7.56
CA THR A 41 3.92 1.85 6.80
C THR A 41 3.57 0.49 7.38
N LEU A 42 3.25 -0.45 6.50
CA LEU A 42 3.05 -1.85 6.87
C LEU A 42 4.22 -2.67 6.33
N VAL A 43 4.54 -3.73 7.05
CA VAL A 43 5.53 -4.71 6.60
C VAL A 43 4.89 -6.09 6.54
N LEU A 44 5.36 -6.90 5.58
CA LEU A 44 5.00 -8.30 5.47
C LEU A 44 6.23 -9.13 5.84
N GLU A 45 6.08 -9.92 6.90
CA GLU A 45 7.09 -10.89 7.32
C GLU A 45 6.75 -12.27 6.80
N PHE A 46 7.74 -12.94 6.28
CA PHE A 46 7.66 -14.35 5.94
C PHE A 46 8.77 -15.08 6.70
N GLU A 47 8.35 -15.98 7.59
CA GLU A 47 9.28 -16.73 8.45
C GLU A 47 10.25 -15.83 9.23
N GLY A 48 9.74 -14.71 9.75
CA GLY A 48 10.51 -13.78 10.56
C GLY A 48 11.33 -12.76 9.78
N GLN A 49 11.33 -12.83 8.46
CA GLN A 49 12.05 -11.89 7.61
C GLN A 49 11.07 -10.93 6.93
N VAL A 50 11.37 -9.64 6.95
CA VAL A 50 10.59 -8.65 6.21
C VAL A 50 10.90 -8.77 4.72
N ILE A 51 9.91 -9.15 3.93
CA ILE A 51 10.05 -9.34 2.48
C ILE A 51 9.18 -8.42 1.65
N GLY A 52 8.29 -7.67 2.27
CA GLY A 52 7.42 -6.75 1.58
C GLY A 52 7.02 -5.59 2.45
N SER A 53 6.59 -4.52 1.82
CA SER A 53 6.15 -3.32 2.54
C SER A 53 5.25 -2.47 1.66
N CYS A 54 4.43 -1.64 2.29
CA CYS A 54 3.65 -0.62 1.60
C CYS A 54 3.52 0.62 2.47
N LEU A 55 3.39 1.76 1.82
CA LEU A 55 3.16 3.04 2.48
C LEU A 55 1.77 3.53 2.13
N ILE A 56 1.00 3.85 3.16
CA ILE A 56 -0.36 4.36 3.01
C ILE A 56 -0.51 5.71 3.69
N GLN A 57 -1.49 6.48 3.24
CA GLN A 57 -1.89 7.72 3.87
C GLN A 57 -3.39 7.70 4.07
N MET A 58 -3.81 8.03 5.28
CA MET A 58 -5.24 8.19 5.59
C MET A 58 -5.65 9.59 5.17
N GLU A 59 -6.48 9.68 4.14
CA GLU A 59 -7.04 10.95 3.69
C GLU A 59 -8.39 11.17 4.36
N GLU A 60 -8.38 11.93 5.43
CA GLU A 60 -9.61 12.34 6.12
C GLU A 60 -10.15 13.62 5.52
N GLN A 61 -10.71 13.52 4.31
CA GLN A 61 -11.52 14.60 3.79
C GLN A 61 -12.96 14.41 4.26
N PHE A 62 -13.57 15.50 4.68
CA PHE A 62 -14.80 15.54 5.48
C PHE A 62 -15.97 14.71 4.97
N GLU A 63 -16.07 14.42 3.68
CA GLU A 63 -17.20 13.68 3.11
C GLU A 63 -16.84 12.32 2.56
N ASN A 64 -15.56 12.09 2.19
CA ASN A 64 -15.13 10.86 1.53
C ASN A 64 -13.79 10.39 2.07
N PRO A 65 -13.74 9.93 3.33
CA PRO A 65 -12.47 9.44 3.88
C PRO A 65 -12.03 8.19 3.12
N SER A 66 -10.80 8.21 2.63
CA SER A 66 -10.23 7.11 1.87
C SER A 66 -8.79 6.88 2.25
N LEU A 67 -8.25 5.75 1.81
CA LEU A 67 -6.87 5.38 2.01
C LEU A 67 -6.13 5.54 0.69
N LYS A 68 -4.98 6.21 0.73
CA LYS A 68 -4.12 6.34 -0.44
C LYS A 68 -2.94 5.39 -0.32
N LEU A 69 -2.77 4.53 -1.31
CA LEU A 69 -1.59 3.66 -1.40
C LEU A 69 -0.52 4.40 -2.17
N LEU A 70 0.59 4.73 -1.49
CA LEU A 70 1.68 5.50 -2.08
C LEU A 70 2.69 4.61 -2.78
N TRP A 71 3.02 3.46 -2.19
CA TRP A 71 3.83 2.44 -2.83
C TRP A 71 3.61 1.08 -2.16
N LEU A 72 3.91 0.04 -2.91
CA LEU A 72 3.85 -1.35 -2.46
C LEU A 72 4.96 -2.09 -3.18
N GLU A 73 5.86 -2.71 -2.44
CA GLU A 73 6.97 -3.47 -3.02
C GLU A 73 7.21 -4.76 -2.26
N ILE A 74 7.59 -5.77 -3.01
CA ILE A 74 7.99 -7.08 -2.51
C ILE A 74 9.42 -7.31 -2.98
N LEU A 75 10.26 -7.92 -2.15
CA LEU A 75 11.62 -8.30 -2.54
C LEU A 75 11.59 -9.11 -3.84
N PRO A 76 12.53 -8.87 -4.78
CA PRO A 76 12.49 -9.55 -6.09
C PRO A 76 12.38 -11.07 -6.01
N ASP A 77 13.11 -11.71 -5.09
CA ASP A 77 13.09 -13.16 -4.93
C ASP A 77 11.78 -13.70 -4.36
N SER A 78 10.94 -12.83 -3.81
CA SER A 78 9.67 -13.21 -3.20
C SER A 78 8.47 -12.80 -4.04
N ARG A 79 8.67 -12.24 -5.22
CA ARG A 79 7.60 -11.82 -6.11
C ARG A 79 6.89 -13.02 -6.76
N LYS A 80 5.69 -12.77 -7.30
CA LYS A 80 4.85 -13.78 -8.01
C LYS A 80 4.35 -14.90 -7.10
N GLN A 81 4.30 -14.68 -5.79
CA GLN A 81 3.81 -15.64 -4.81
C GLN A 81 2.53 -15.17 -4.11
N GLY A 82 1.95 -14.05 -4.55
CA GLY A 82 0.71 -13.53 -3.99
C GLY A 82 0.89 -12.64 -2.76
N PHE A 83 2.10 -12.29 -2.39
CA PHE A 83 2.33 -11.46 -1.19
C PHE A 83 1.81 -10.03 -1.35
N GLY A 84 1.95 -9.45 -2.54
CA GLY A 84 1.36 -8.13 -2.81
C GLY A 84 -0.16 -8.14 -2.69
N THR A 85 -0.80 -9.19 -3.17
CA THR A 85 -2.25 -9.37 -3.05
C THR A 85 -2.67 -9.52 -1.58
N LEU A 86 -1.85 -10.20 -0.75
CA LEU A 86 -2.10 -10.27 0.69
C LEU A 86 -2.03 -8.89 1.35
N LEU A 87 -1.06 -8.06 0.98
CA LEU A 87 -0.98 -6.68 1.46
C LEU A 87 -2.22 -5.89 1.07
N LEU A 88 -2.65 -5.98 -0.20
CA LEU A 88 -3.86 -5.31 -0.66
C LEU A 88 -5.09 -5.80 0.09
N ALA A 89 -5.21 -7.09 0.33
CA ALA A 89 -6.33 -7.64 1.11
C ALA A 89 -6.34 -7.09 2.54
N THR A 90 -5.17 -6.94 3.14
CA THR A 90 -5.04 -6.33 4.47
C THR A 90 -5.50 -4.87 4.46
N LEU A 91 -5.12 -4.10 3.42
CA LEU A 91 -5.56 -2.72 3.28
C LEU A 91 -7.08 -2.63 3.09
N LYS A 92 -7.68 -3.53 2.33
CA LYS A 92 -9.14 -3.60 2.15
C LYS A 92 -9.84 -3.85 3.48
N SER A 93 -9.27 -4.75 4.30
CA SER A 93 -9.76 -5.02 5.65
C SER A 93 -9.67 -3.80 6.55
N LEU A 94 -8.57 -3.07 6.46
CA LEU A 94 -8.36 -1.84 7.21
C LEU A 94 -9.40 -0.77 6.82
N VAL A 95 -9.69 -0.64 5.53
CA VAL A 95 -10.73 0.27 5.03
C VAL A 95 -12.07 -0.05 5.68
N ALA A 96 -12.44 -1.32 5.75
CA ALA A 96 -13.69 -1.74 6.38
C ALA A 96 -13.70 -1.43 7.89
N GLN A 97 -12.60 -1.71 8.58
CA GLN A 97 -12.49 -1.48 10.03
C GLN A 97 -12.54 0.00 10.39
N GLU A 98 -11.93 0.85 9.58
CA GLU A 98 -11.84 2.30 9.85
C GLU A 98 -12.97 3.10 9.20
N SER A 99 -13.97 2.42 8.64
CA SER A 99 -15.12 3.05 7.98
C SER A 99 -14.74 4.00 6.85
N LEU A 100 -13.72 3.63 6.08
CA LEU A 100 -13.29 4.38 4.90
C LEU A 100 -14.07 3.90 3.68
N LEU A 101 -14.06 4.68 2.60
CA LEU A 101 -14.80 4.37 1.38
C LEU A 101 -14.05 3.46 0.42
N GLY A 102 -12.72 3.55 0.41
CA GLY A 102 -11.94 2.75 -0.53
C GLY A 102 -10.46 3.07 -0.48
N ILE A 103 -9.76 2.62 -1.53
CA ILE A 103 -8.32 2.78 -1.67
C ILE A 103 -8.03 3.45 -3.01
N HIS A 104 -7.25 4.52 -3.01
CA HIS A 104 -6.72 5.17 -4.20
C HIS A 104 -5.29 4.73 -4.44
N VAL A 105 -4.93 4.52 -5.71
CA VAL A 105 -3.54 4.28 -6.10
C VAL A 105 -3.27 4.99 -7.42
N THR A 106 -2.05 5.53 -7.57
CA THR A 106 -1.54 6.04 -8.84
C THR A 106 -0.36 5.16 -9.22
N CYS A 107 -0.38 4.60 -10.43
CA CYS A 107 0.65 3.67 -10.86
C CYS A 107 1.01 3.87 -12.33
N GLN A 108 2.13 3.26 -12.73
CA GLN A 108 2.56 3.18 -14.11
C GLN A 108 1.64 2.23 -14.89
N GLU A 109 1.61 2.42 -16.21
CA GLU A 109 0.74 1.64 -17.10
C GLU A 109 0.93 0.13 -16.93
N GLU A 110 2.15 -0.31 -16.73
CA GLU A 110 2.48 -1.74 -16.60
C GLU A 110 1.83 -2.41 -15.40
N LEU A 111 1.47 -1.62 -14.37
CA LEU A 111 0.85 -2.12 -13.14
C LEU A 111 -0.67 -2.12 -13.18
N ILE A 112 -1.28 -1.51 -14.20
CA ILE A 112 -2.73 -1.47 -14.31
C ILE A 112 -3.35 -2.88 -14.27
N PRO A 113 -2.88 -3.87 -15.05
CA PRO A 113 -3.48 -5.20 -14.99
C PRO A 113 -3.40 -5.85 -13.61
N TYR A 114 -2.32 -5.60 -12.87
CA TYR A 114 -2.15 -6.12 -11.53
C TYR A 114 -3.22 -5.58 -10.58
N PHE A 115 -3.44 -4.26 -10.61
CA PHE A 115 -4.47 -3.66 -9.75
C PHE A 115 -5.88 -4.04 -10.20
N GLU A 116 -6.13 -4.14 -11.51
CA GLU A 116 -7.42 -4.59 -12.00
C GLU A 116 -7.75 -6.03 -11.56
N MET A 117 -6.75 -6.91 -11.53
CA MET A 117 -6.90 -8.26 -10.99
C MET A 117 -7.25 -8.27 -9.50
N ASN A 118 -6.93 -7.21 -8.79
CA ASN A 118 -7.23 -7.05 -7.38
C ASN A 118 -8.46 -6.15 -7.16
N ASP A 119 -9.34 -6.06 -8.15
CA ASP A 119 -10.64 -5.39 -8.11
C ASP A 119 -10.56 -3.86 -8.08
N PHE A 120 -9.43 -3.29 -8.44
CA PHE A 120 -9.32 -1.84 -8.65
C PHE A 120 -9.86 -1.49 -10.04
N GLN A 121 -10.44 -0.32 -10.15
CA GLN A 121 -10.96 0.19 -11.41
C GLN A 121 -10.20 1.43 -11.83
N LEU A 122 -9.83 1.48 -13.11
CA LEU A 122 -9.18 2.65 -13.69
C LEU A 122 -10.19 3.80 -13.73
N GLU A 123 -9.82 4.91 -13.12
CA GLU A 123 -10.63 6.12 -13.16
C GLU A 123 -10.34 6.87 -14.46
N ILE A 124 -11.38 7.03 -15.28
CA ILE A 124 -11.33 7.80 -16.50
C ILE A 124 -11.79 9.22 -16.13
N GLY A 125 -10.83 10.08 -15.86
CA GLY A 125 -11.09 11.47 -15.53
C GLY A 125 -10.05 12.38 -16.11
N ASP A 126 -10.27 13.69 -15.98
CA ASP A 126 -9.28 14.69 -16.39
C ASP A 126 -8.01 14.46 -15.57
N LYS A 127 -6.90 14.22 -16.27
CA LYS A 127 -5.61 14.18 -15.60
C LYS A 127 -5.34 15.55 -14.99
N GLU A 128 -5.16 15.57 -13.69
CA GLU A 128 -4.67 16.77 -13.04
C GLU A 128 -3.29 17.12 -13.63
N GLU A 129 -3.11 18.37 -14.01
CA GLU A 129 -1.81 18.82 -14.51
C GLU A 129 -0.72 18.52 -13.49
N GLY A 130 0.34 17.82 -13.92
CA GLY A 130 1.48 17.49 -13.08
C GLY A 130 1.42 16.14 -12.39
N VAL A 131 0.33 15.37 -12.54
CA VAL A 131 0.27 13.99 -12.00
C VAL A 131 0.70 13.02 -13.09
N GLU A 132 1.85 12.37 -12.90
CA GLU A 132 2.31 11.30 -13.77
C GLU A 132 1.69 9.98 -13.30
N GLY A 133 1.11 9.23 -14.25
CA GLY A 133 0.59 7.92 -13.97
C GLY A 133 -0.92 7.82 -14.10
N TYR A 134 -1.42 6.63 -13.84
CA TYR A 134 -2.82 6.28 -13.96
C TYR A 134 -3.42 6.11 -12.58
N HIS A 135 -4.62 6.67 -12.39
CA HIS A 135 -5.33 6.62 -11.12
C HIS A 135 -6.34 5.47 -11.13
N LEU A 136 -6.24 4.59 -10.15
CA LEU A 136 -7.19 3.51 -9.95
C LEU A 136 -7.78 3.61 -8.55
N MET A 137 -8.98 3.06 -8.41
CA MET A 137 -9.67 3.05 -7.13
C MET A 137 -10.36 1.72 -6.88
N TRP A 138 -10.29 1.26 -5.65
CA TRP A 138 -11.11 0.19 -5.13
C TRP A 138 -12.13 0.77 -4.15
N HIS A 139 -13.41 0.45 -4.35
CA HIS A 139 -14.50 0.91 -3.48
C HIS A 139 -14.97 -0.22 -2.59
N LEU A 140 -15.18 0.09 -1.30
CA LEU A 140 -15.80 -0.87 -0.39
C LEU A 140 -17.25 -1.09 -0.81
N SER A 141 -17.60 -2.34 -1.10
CA SER A 141 -18.98 -2.73 -1.41
C SER A 141 -19.73 -3.01 -0.12
N LEU A 142 -20.84 -2.31 0.05
CA LEU A 142 -21.74 -2.57 1.17
C LEU A 142 -22.81 -3.58 0.79
#